data_744e34c9fdcabf15d612423e72ad5601
#
_entry.id   744e34c9fdcabf15d612423e72ad5601
#
_cell.length_a   1.000
_cell.length_b   1.000
_cell.length_c   1.000
_cell.angle_alpha   90.00
_cell.angle_beta   90.00
_cell.angle_gamma   90.00
#
_symmetry.space_group_name_H-M   'P 1'
#
loop_
_entity.id
_entity.type
_entity.pdbx_description
1 polymer ?
#
loop_
_entity_poly.entity_id
_entity_poly.type
_entity_poly.pdbx_seq_one_letter_code
_entity_poly.pdbx_strand_id
1 'polypeptide(L)'
;KTAIANSPTRHFADPAIAAFFLDAGASDLMNDLETFGLLFESLVIRDLRIYAESLGGKVYHYRDHSGLETDAIVHLPGGTWGAFEVKLGEAWVEKAAENLLRLKERIDTDKTKAPSFLAVICASGYAYRRKDGVYVLPIDCLRN
;
A
#
# COMPACT_ATOMS: atom_id res chain seq x y z
N LYS A 1 22.44 8.11 14.37
CA LYS A 1 22.30 7.50 13.03
C LYS A 1 21.82 6.08 13.25
N THR A 2 20.52 5.85 13.16
CA THR A 2 19.95 4.50 13.18
C THR A 2 20.27 3.86 11.83
N ALA A 3 21.08 2.81 11.84
CA ALA A 3 21.36 2.06 10.62
C ALA A 3 20.03 1.44 10.12
N ILE A 4 19.68 1.70 8.86
CA ILE A 4 18.59 1.03 8.20
C ILE A 4 19.03 -0.43 8.01
N ALA A 5 18.51 -1.32 8.87
CA ALA A 5 19.00 -2.70 8.99
C ALA A 5 18.31 -3.69 8.04
N ASN A 6 17.43 -3.22 7.12
CA ASN A 6 16.64 -4.08 6.28
C ASN A 6 16.91 -3.84 4.79
N SER A 7 16.91 -4.93 4.02
CA SER A 7 16.94 -4.85 2.56
C SER A 7 15.73 -4.05 2.07
N PRO A 8 15.91 -3.14 1.10
CA PRO A 8 14.80 -2.38 0.55
C PRO A 8 13.82 -3.33 -0.16
N THR A 9 12.52 -3.13 0.06
CA THR A 9 11.49 -3.79 -0.73
C THR A 9 11.60 -3.34 -2.19
N ARG A 10 11.60 -4.29 -3.11
CA ARG A 10 11.72 -4.03 -4.55
C ARG A 10 10.39 -4.35 -5.22
N HIS A 11 9.90 -3.40 -5.99
CA HIS A 11 8.72 -3.58 -6.83
C HIS A 11 9.12 -3.46 -8.30
N PHE A 12 8.38 -4.10 -9.17
CA PHE A 12 8.54 -3.91 -10.61
C PHE A 12 8.11 -2.49 -10.98
N ALA A 13 8.86 -1.88 -11.89
CA ALA A 13 8.47 -0.58 -12.48
C ALA A 13 7.16 -0.71 -13.26
N ASP A 14 6.96 -1.84 -13.92
CA ASP A 14 5.71 -2.25 -14.54
C ASP A 14 5.47 -3.75 -14.28
N PRO A 15 4.40 -4.13 -13.58
CA PRO A 15 4.10 -5.53 -13.29
C PRO A 15 3.78 -6.36 -14.54
N ALA A 16 3.40 -5.74 -15.66
CA ALA A 16 3.21 -6.44 -16.94
C ALA A 16 4.52 -7.07 -17.45
N ILE A 17 5.66 -6.45 -17.17
CA ILE A 17 6.98 -7.01 -17.50
C ILE A 17 7.19 -8.32 -16.73
N ALA A 18 6.83 -8.35 -15.45
CA ALA A 18 6.96 -9.57 -14.64
C ALA A 18 6.01 -10.67 -15.14
N ALA A 19 4.75 -10.35 -15.41
CA ALA A 19 3.79 -11.31 -15.98
C ALA A 19 4.29 -11.90 -17.30
N PHE A 20 4.87 -11.06 -18.17
CA PHE A 20 5.48 -11.52 -19.43
C PHE A 20 6.64 -12.51 -19.21
N PHE A 21 7.57 -12.21 -18.30
CA PHE A 21 8.69 -13.12 -18.04
C PHE A 21 8.29 -14.40 -17.31
N LEU A 22 7.16 -14.39 -16.60
CA LEU A 22 6.58 -15.58 -15.97
C LEU A 22 5.72 -16.40 -16.95
N ASP A 23 5.55 -15.91 -18.19
CA ASP A 23 4.59 -16.48 -19.17
C ASP A 23 3.19 -16.67 -18.57
N ALA A 24 2.79 -15.75 -17.70
CA ALA A 24 1.55 -15.82 -16.92
C ALA A 24 0.44 -15.00 -17.57
N GLY A 25 -0.56 -15.68 -18.11
CA GLY A 25 -1.79 -15.07 -18.55
C GLY A 25 -2.78 -14.84 -17.40
N ALA A 26 -3.94 -14.24 -17.70
CA ALA A 26 -4.95 -13.93 -16.70
C ALA A 26 -5.45 -15.18 -15.96
N SER A 27 -5.63 -16.31 -16.65
CA SER A 27 -6.05 -17.58 -16.05
C SER A 27 -5.00 -18.16 -15.10
N ASP A 28 -3.72 -18.00 -15.43
CA ASP A 28 -2.62 -18.50 -14.61
C ASP A 28 -2.54 -17.71 -13.29
N LEU A 29 -2.66 -16.39 -13.37
CA LEU A 29 -2.71 -15.52 -12.20
C LEU A 29 -3.94 -15.77 -11.31
N MET A 30 -5.09 -16.08 -11.90
CA MET A 30 -6.29 -16.45 -11.11
C MET A 30 -6.13 -17.80 -10.40
N ASN A 31 -5.27 -18.68 -10.88
CA ASN A 31 -4.93 -19.95 -10.24
C ASN A 31 -3.76 -19.84 -9.25
N ASP A 32 -2.97 -18.76 -9.31
CA ASP A 32 -1.86 -18.44 -8.41
C ASP A 32 -2.08 -17.06 -7.77
N LEU A 33 -2.93 -17.02 -6.76
CA LEU A 33 -3.28 -15.78 -6.07
C LEU A 33 -2.10 -15.16 -5.28
N GLU A 34 -1.07 -15.94 -4.96
CA GLU A 34 0.13 -15.43 -4.33
C GLU A 34 0.91 -14.55 -5.31
N THR A 35 1.25 -15.09 -6.49
CA THR A 35 1.90 -14.32 -7.56
C THR A 35 1.04 -13.15 -8.00
N PHE A 36 -0.27 -13.35 -8.15
CA PHE A 36 -1.18 -12.26 -8.50
C PHE A 36 -1.16 -11.15 -7.45
N GLY A 37 -1.16 -11.48 -6.16
CA GLY A 37 -1.07 -10.50 -5.06
C GLY A 37 0.20 -9.65 -5.14
N LEU A 38 1.36 -10.26 -5.38
CA LEU A 38 2.63 -9.55 -5.52
C LEU A 38 2.65 -8.62 -6.74
N LEU A 39 2.08 -9.04 -7.87
CA LEU A 39 1.97 -8.21 -9.07
C LEU A 39 0.97 -7.06 -8.85
N PHE A 40 -0.14 -7.32 -8.19
CA PHE A 40 -1.14 -6.32 -7.85
C PHE A 40 -0.56 -5.27 -6.89
N GLU A 41 0.17 -5.68 -5.86
CA GLU A 41 0.87 -4.76 -4.97
C GLU A 41 1.86 -3.88 -5.75
N SER A 42 2.67 -4.48 -6.64
CA SER A 42 3.59 -3.72 -7.49
C SER A 42 2.86 -2.69 -8.39
N LEU A 43 1.69 -3.04 -8.92
CA LEU A 43 0.83 -2.14 -9.71
C LEU A 43 0.39 -0.95 -8.87
N VAL A 44 -0.17 -1.21 -7.68
CA VAL A 44 -0.65 -0.16 -6.78
C VAL A 44 0.48 0.76 -6.34
N ILE A 45 1.63 0.20 -5.96
CA ILE A 45 2.80 1.00 -5.54
C ILE A 45 3.31 1.88 -6.69
N ARG A 46 3.32 1.38 -7.93
CA ARG A 46 3.66 2.18 -9.12
C ARG A 46 2.70 3.37 -9.25
N ASP A 47 1.40 3.12 -9.20
CA ASP A 47 0.38 4.15 -9.39
C ASP A 47 0.42 5.19 -8.26
N LEU A 48 0.56 4.74 -7.01
CA LEU A 48 0.75 5.65 -5.86
C LEU A 48 1.99 6.53 -6.02
N ARG A 49 3.08 6.02 -6.60
CA ARG A 49 4.29 6.82 -6.90
C ARG A 49 3.99 7.90 -7.93
N ILE A 50 3.32 7.54 -9.01
CA ILE A 50 2.96 8.50 -10.08
C ILE A 50 2.09 9.62 -9.49
N TYR A 51 1.05 9.28 -8.70
CA TYR A 51 0.17 10.26 -8.08
C TYR A 51 0.89 11.09 -7.01
N ALA A 52 1.71 10.48 -6.17
CA ALA A 52 2.46 11.21 -5.17
C ALA A 52 3.45 12.19 -5.80
N GLU A 53 4.18 11.76 -6.84
CA GLU A 53 5.14 12.60 -7.57
C GLU A 53 4.47 13.79 -8.24
N SER A 54 3.27 13.63 -8.83
CA SER A 54 2.50 14.73 -9.41
C SER A 54 2.14 15.81 -8.38
N LEU A 55 2.06 15.44 -7.10
CA LEU A 55 1.83 16.33 -5.96
C LEU A 55 3.12 16.76 -5.24
N GLY A 56 4.29 16.45 -5.81
CA GLY A 56 5.60 16.73 -5.18
C GLY A 56 5.92 15.83 -3.98
N GLY A 57 5.20 14.74 -3.81
CA GLY A 57 5.36 13.78 -2.72
C GLY A 57 6.24 12.59 -3.07
N LYS A 58 6.32 11.65 -2.13
CA LYS A 58 7.09 10.40 -2.28
C LYS A 58 6.35 9.25 -1.61
N VAL A 59 6.63 8.03 -2.08
CA VAL A 59 6.12 6.78 -1.50
C VAL A 59 7.25 6.03 -0.83
N TYR A 60 6.99 5.57 0.38
CA TYR A 60 7.91 4.79 1.19
C TYR A 60 7.24 3.48 1.62
N HIS A 61 8.04 2.47 1.89
CA HIS A 61 7.64 1.26 2.62
C HIS A 61 8.01 1.43 4.09
N TYR A 62 7.17 0.91 4.99
CA TYR A 62 7.44 0.93 6.42
C TYR A 62 7.52 -0.49 6.98
N ARG A 63 8.56 -0.74 7.76
CA ARG A 63 8.70 -1.92 8.59
C ARG A 63 9.48 -1.60 9.86
N ASP A 64 8.98 -2.04 11.01
CA ASP A 64 9.65 -1.85 12.29
C ASP A 64 10.26 -3.16 12.84
N HIS A 65 10.97 -3.03 13.95
CA HIS A 65 11.63 -4.17 14.62
C HIS A 65 10.66 -5.19 15.22
N SER A 66 9.39 -4.83 15.44
CA SER A 66 8.36 -5.72 15.94
C SER A 66 7.67 -6.52 14.84
N GLY A 67 8.05 -6.29 13.59
CA GLY A 67 7.44 -6.90 12.41
C GLY A 67 6.16 -6.22 11.94
N LEU A 68 5.82 -5.03 12.50
CA LEU A 68 4.75 -4.22 11.94
C LEU A 68 5.23 -3.65 10.61
N GLU A 69 4.48 -3.90 9.56
CA GLU A 69 4.81 -3.53 8.18
C GLU A 69 3.60 -2.87 7.55
N THR A 70 3.80 -1.94 6.63
CA THR A 70 2.77 -1.30 5.83
C THR A 70 3.26 -1.18 4.40
N ASP A 71 2.43 -1.57 3.44
CA ASP A 71 2.81 -1.71 2.04
C ASP A 71 3.24 -0.36 1.44
N ALA A 72 2.56 0.74 1.78
CA ALA A 72 2.96 2.07 1.36
C ALA A 72 2.66 3.17 2.38
N ILE A 73 3.57 4.14 2.46
CA ILE A 73 3.34 5.45 3.08
C ILE A 73 3.54 6.50 2.01
N VAL A 74 2.50 7.26 1.71
CA VAL A 74 2.57 8.44 0.85
C VAL A 74 2.81 9.66 1.71
N HIS A 75 3.90 10.35 1.45
CA HIS A 75 4.28 11.59 2.14
C HIS A 75 4.28 12.75 1.16
N LEU A 76 3.53 13.79 1.47
CA LEU A 76 3.40 15.00 0.66
C LEU A 76 4.18 16.18 1.28
N PRO A 77 4.48 17.22 0.48
CA PRO A 77 5.04 18.46 1.00
C PRO A 77 4.21 19.03 2.16
N GLY A 78 4.88 19.66 3.13
CA GLY A 78 4.20 20.19 4.31
C GLY A 78 3.96 19.17 5.42
N GLY A 79 4.45 17.93 5.26
CA GLY A 79 4.37 16.89 6.29
C GLY A 79 3.03 16.18 6.37
N THR A 80 2.18 16.34 5.36
CA THR A 80 0.94 15.54 5.21
C THR A 80 1.30 14.15 4.74
N TRP A 81 0.73 13.11 5.34
CA TRP A 81 1.00 11.73 4.95
C TRP A 81 -0.18 10.81 5.22
N GLY A 82 -0.21 9.69 4.51
CA GLY A 82 -1.18 8.61 4.71
C GLY A 82 -0.53 7.25 4.54
N ALA A 83 -1.14 6.21 5.08
CA ALA A 83 -0.66 4.84 4.98
C ALA A 83 -1.67 3.94 4.27
N PHE A 84 -1.13 2.97 3.52
CA PHE A 84 -1.90 2.06 2.67
C PHE A 84 -1.49 0.61 2.89
N GLU A 85 -2.50 -0.26 2.89
CA GLU A 85 -2.36 -1.69 2.69
C GLU A 85 -2.97 -2.07 1.34
N VAL A 86 -2.41 -3.07 0.68
CA VAL A 86 -2.86 -3.57 -0.62
C VAL A 86 -3.31 -5.02 -0.47
N LYS A 87 -4.54 -5.33 -0.86
CA LYS A 87 -5.10 -6.66 -0.75
C LYS A 87 -5.94 -6.99 -1.98
N LEU A 88 -5.86 -8.23 -2.49
CA LEU A 88 -6.63 -8.63 -3.66
C LEU A 88 -8.14 -8.60 -3.42
N GLY A 89 -8.60 -8.94 -2.23
CA GLY A 89 -10.02 -9.10 -1.96
C GLY A 89 -10.47 -8.67 -0.57
N GLU A 90 -11.78 -8.53 -0.40
CA GLU A 90 -12.43 -8.04 0.81
C GLU A 90 -12.16 -8.89 2.07
N ALA A 91 -11.91 -10.20 1.89
CA ALA A 91 -11.65 -11.11 3.02
C ALA A 91 -10.45 -10.68 3.89
N TRP A 92 -9.54 -9.88 3.35
CA TRP A 92 -8.34 -9.42 4.03
C TRP A 92 -8.41 -7.99 4.56
N VAL A 93 -9.51 -7.28 4.27
CA VAL A 93 -9.68 -5.87 4.63
C VAL A 93 -9.65 -5.66 6.14
N GLU A 94 -10.30 -6.54 6.91
CA GLU A 94 -10.33 -6.43 8.37
C GLU A 94 -8.92 -6.43 8.96
N LYS A 95 -8.14 -7.44 8.62
CA LYS A 95 -6.76 -7.59 9.09
C LYS A 95 -5.85 -6.44 8.61
N ALA A 96 -6.04 -5.97 7.38
CA ALA A 96 -5.29 -4.84 6.84
C ALA A 96 -5.62 -3.54 7.58
N ALA A 97 -6.91 -3.30 7.85
CA ALA A 97 -7.34 -2.13 8.63
C ALA A 97 -6.81 -2.15 10.06
N GLU A 98 -6.85 -3.30 10.74
CA GLU A 98 -6.24 -3.45 12.07
C GLU A 98 -4.74 -3.13 12.05
N ASN A 99 -4.03 -3.55 11.01
CA ASN A 99 -2.60 -3.28 10.86
C ASN A 99 -2.33 -1.77 10.73
N LEU A 100 -3.12 -1.06 9.90
CA LEU A 100 -3.04 0.38 9.74
C LEU A 100 -3.37 1.14 11.05
N LEU A 101 -4.35 0.67 11.82
CA LEU A 101 -4.69 1.27 13.11
C LEU A 101 -3.56 1.07 14.12
N ARG A 102 -2.95 -0.11 14.16
CA ARG A 102 -1.76 -0.37 14.98
C ARG A 102 -0.58 0.53 14.61
N LEU A 103 -0.37 0.78 13.31
CA LEU A 103 0.62 1.75 12.87
C LEU A 103 0.31 3.14 13.42
N LYS A 104 -0.93 3.60 13.29
CA LYS A 104 -1.38 4.91 13.78
C LYS A 104 -1.12 5.07 15.29
N GLU A 105 -1.40 4.04 16.09
CA GLU A 105 -1.18 4.06 17.54
C GLU A 105 0.29 4.17 17.95
N ARG A 106 1.21 3.71 17.09
CA ARG A 106 2.65 3.77 17.32
C ARG A 106 3.31 5.09 16.92
N ILE A 107 2.60 5.93 16.21
CA ILE A 107 3.15 7.22 15.80
C ILE A 107 3.23 8.15 17.01
N ASP A 108 4.45 8.61 17.27
CA ASP A 108 4.72 9.66 18.25
C ASP A 108 4.25 11.00 17.66
N THR A 109 3.07 11.44 18.06
CA THR A 109 2.44 12.66 17.54
C THR A 109 3.14 13.94 17.98
N ASP A 110 4.05 13.87 18.96
CA ASP A 110 4.88 14.99 19.36
C ASP A 110 6.02 15.25 18.36
N LYS A 111 6.41 14.20 17.60
CA LYS A 111 7.49 14.27 16.60
C LYS A 111 7.02 14.27 15.17
N THR A 112 5.88 13.64 14.90
CA THR A 112 5.35 13.46 13.54
C THR A 112 3.85 13.69 13.53
N LYS A 113 3.33 14.41 12.55
CA LYS A 113 1.87 14.59 12.42
C LYS A 113 1.18 13.22 12.35
N ALA A 114 -0.01 13.15 12.92
CA ALA A 114 -0.87 11.98 12.71
C ALA A 114 -1.13 11.76 11.20
N PRO A 115 -1.35 10.52 10.76
CA PRO A 115 -1.72 10.25 9.37
C PRO A 115 -3.03 10.97 9.03
N SER A 116 -3.06 11.61 7.88
CA SER A 116 -4.26 12.32 7.38
C SER A 116 -5.34 11.34 6.97
N PHE A 117 -4.94 10.14 6.52
CA PHE A 117 -5.85 9.05 6.22
C PHE A 117 -5.12 7.70 6.25
N LEU A 118 -5.92 6.64 6.40
CA LEU A 118 -5.50 5.25 6.31
C LEU A 118 -6.41 4.58 5.29
N ALA A 119 -5.85 3.79 4.38
CA ALA A 119 -6.65 3.14 3.35
C ALA A 119 -6.17 1.72 3.02
N VAL A 120 -7.11 0.83 2.75
CA VAL A 120 -6.88 -0.47 2.14
C VAL A 120 -7.27 -0.37 0.68
N ILE A 121 -6.33 -0.66 -0.23
CA ILE A 121 -6.58 -0.70 -1.67
C ILE A 121 -6.85 -2.14 -2.08
N CYS A 122 -8.00 -2.36 -2.72
CA CYS A 122 -8.44 -3.67 -3.19
C CYS A 122 -8.45 -3.74 -4.72
N ALA A 123 -8.34 -4.96 -5.27
CA ALA A 123 -8.42 -5.17 -6.72
C ALA A 123 -9.82 -4.86 -7.27
N SER A 124 -10.86 -5.07 -6.47
CA SER A 124 -12.25 -4.83 -6.85
C SER A 124 -13.12 -4.56 -5.62
N GLY A 125 -14.39 -4.20 -5.82
CA GLY A 125 -15.36 -3.98 -4.75
C GLY A 125 -15.94 -2.56 -4.78
N TYR A 126 -16.36 -2.07 -3.62
CA TYR A 126 -16.93 -0.74 -3.46
C TYR A 126 -16.01 0.16 -2.63
N ALA A 127 -16.01 1.45 -2.95
CA ALA A 127 -15.35 2.45 -2.11
C ALA A 127 -16.23 2.80 -0.92
N TYR A 128 -15.69 2.68 0.30
CA TYR A 128 -16.41 3.07 1.52
C TYR A 128 -15.43 3.46 2.63
N ARG A 129 -15.98 4.11 3.65
CA ARG A 129 -15.27 4.40 4.89
C ARG A 129 -15.80 3.51 6.00
N ARG A 130 -14.91 2.80 6.66
CA ARG A 130 -15.20 1.96 7.82
C ARG A 130 -15.55 2.82 9.05
N LYS A 131 -16.21 2.21 10.04
CA LYS A 131 -16.55 2.90 11.31
C LYS A 131 -15.33 3.35 12.10
N ASP A 132 -14.20 2.64 11.97
CA ASP A 132 -12.91 2.97 12.58
C ASP A 132 -12.15 4.08 11.82
N GLY A 133 -12.70 4.57 10.72
CA GLY A 133 -12.16 5.66 9.93
C GLY A 133 -11.22 5.24 8.79
N VAL A 134 -10.87 3.95 8.66
CA VAL A 134 -10.08 3.43 7.55
C VAL A 134 -10.93 3.44 6.27
N TYR A 135 -10.35 3.89 5.17
CA TYR A 135 -10.98 3.83 3.85
C TYR A 135 -10.71 2.48 3.19
N VAL A 136 -11.67 1.98 2.45
CA VAL A 136 -11.50 0.84 1.54
C VAL A 136 -11.77 1.35 0.14
N LEU A 137 -10.79 1.18 -0.75
CA LEU A 137 -10.81 1.78 -2.09
C LEU A 137 -10.45 0.71 -3.13
N PRO A 138 -11.34 0.42 -4.10
CA PRO A 138 -10.93 -0.31 -5.29
C PRO A 138 -9.88 0.46 -6.09
N ILE A 139 -8.96 -0.25 -6.76
CA ILE A 139 -7.88 0.38 -7.52
C ILE A 139 -8.40 1.35 -8.61
N ASP A 140 -9.54 1.06 -9.20
CA ASP A 140 -10.18 1.89 -10.24
C ASP A 140 -10.71 3.24 -9.71
N CYS A 141 -10.75 3.41 -8.39
CA CYS A 141 -11.04 4.69 -7.75
C CYS A 141 -9.81 5.61 -7.62
N LEU A 142 -8.60 5.10 -7.87
CA LEU A 142 -7.38 5.90 -7.84
C LEU A 142 -7.27 6.74 -9.10
N ARG A 143 -7.23 8.06 -8.94
CA ARG A 143 -7.12 9.05 -10.04
C ARG A 143 -6.26 10.23 -9.60
N ASN A 144 -5.67 10.91 -10.58
CA ASN A 144 -5.05 12.22 -10.37
C ASN A 144 -6.11 13.33 -10.41
#